data_030ffc2a2f4073c6386fc79da0e83df1
#
_entry.id   030ffc2a2f4073c6386fc79da0e83df1
#
_cell.length_a   1.000
_cell.length_b   1.000
_cell.length_c   1.000
_cell.angle_alpha   90.00
_cell.angle_beta   90.00
_cell.angle_gamma   90.00
#
_symmetry.space_group_name_H-M   'P 1'
#
loop_
_entity.id
_entity.type
_entity.pdbx_description
1 polymer ?
#
loop_
_entity_poly.entity_id
_entity_poly.type
_entity_poly.pdbx_seq_one_letter_code
_entity_poly.pdbx_strand_id
1 'polypeptide(L)'
;MPNLLIQGGQPLNGTIRPHGNKNAALPTLCASLLTDELVVLDNIPHITDVEKLVSYFKDMGSKVYWDKGAKRIELSHRDFGKAGNAALPVGMRSSVLLFAPLLHRIGQVPLAVNAKGCALGVRELDPHIEIMHHFGAEMIQSASAIDLKIAKPMQGCRHWADYMSVTATENFVMAAVLAKGNSILLNAASEPHVQDVCRFLVQLGAKISGIGTSRIEIEGVDSLSSGAFQISSDFHEVVTFLALGAMTDGHVEVHDVQTEHFDLIIRSFAKLGVSVENDGETLSVFPGQTRVIQKPLTSNILPKIEAAPWPYFPVDLLPLMIALSVRAQGEVQFWNKVYENGFSWIPELTKFGAHVVTSDPHRIVVFGNRPLRPATVEAPYIIRAAVALYMVAATIEGESRVIHADPIRRAHPGFVENLQRLGAVVHWD
;
A
#
# COMPACT_ATOMS: atom_id res chain seq x y z
N MET A 1 0.99 13.06 20.19
CA MET A 1 0.79 12.66 18.79
C MET A 1 0.24 13.85 18.05
N PRO A 2 0.72 14.15 16.83
CA PRO A 2 0.28 15.35 16.11
C PRO A 2 -1.19 15.22 15.69
N ASN A 3 -1.87 16.34 15.69
CA ASN A 3 -3.26 16.44 15.21
C ASN A 3 -3.27 17.22 13.91
N LEU A 4 -4.35 17.10 13.12
CA LEU A 4 -4.63 17.96 11.99
C LEU A 4 -5.73 18.95 12.38
N LEU A 5 -5.47 20.24 12.22
CA LEU A 5 -6.46 21.28 12.27
C LEU A 5 -6.85 21.66 10.84
N ILE A 6 -8.15 21.67 10.56
CA ILE A 6 -8.67 21.75 9.19
C ILE A 6 -9.76 22.82 9.14
N GLN A 7 -9.54 23.85 8.34
CA GLN A 7 -10.58 24.81 7.97
C GLN A 7 -11.15 24.36 6.61
N GLY A 8 -12.29 23.67 6.65
CA GLY A 8 -12.89 23.10 5.43
C GLY A 8 -13.81 24.05 4.68
N GLY A 9 -14.41 23.54 3.59
CA GLY A 9 -15.33 24.29 2.74
C GLY A 9 -14.67 25.00 1.54
N GLN A 10 -13.36 24.87 1.36
CA GLN A 10 -12.65 25.48 0.23
C GLN A 10 -12.55 24.51 -0.95
N PRO A 11 -12.80 24.94 -2.21
CA PRO A 11 -12.51 24.13 -3.39
C PRO A 11 -10.99 23.94 -3.53
N LEU A 12 -10.57 22.71 -3.80
CA LEU A 12 -9.16 22.37 -4.00
C LEU A 12 -8.82 22.39 -5.50
N ASN A 13 -7.81 23.18 -5.88
CA ASN A 13 -7.43 23.36 -7.28
C ASN A 13 -5.93 23.27 -7.46
N GLY A 14 -5.49 22.62 -8.52
CA GLY A 14 -4.09 22.58 -8.91
C GLY A 14 -3.60 21.21 -9.32
N THR A 15 -2.28 21.09 -9.40
CA THR A 15 -1.59 19.92 -9.93
C THR A 15 -0.78 19.25 -8.83
N ILE A 16 -0.84 17.91 -8.77
CA ILE A 16 -0.07 17.08 -7.86
C ILE A 16 0.78 16.07 -8.64
N ARG A 17 1.99 15.84 -8.15
CA ARG A 17 2.82 14.68 -8.51
C ARG A 17 2.90 13.75 -7.30
N PRO A 18 2.35 12.53 -7.38
CA PRO A 18 2.33 11.61 -6.25
C PRO A 18 3.75 11.15 -5.90
N HIS A 19 3.92 10.71 -4.67
CA HIS A 19 5.15 10.06 -4.24
C HIS A 19 5.21 8.61 -4.74
N GLY A 20 6.39 8.02 -4.69
CA GLY A 20 6.54 6.59 -4.95
C GLY A 20 5.73 5.74 -3.97
N ASN A 21 5.17 4.66 -4.48
CA ASN A 21 4.32 3.77 -3.72
C ASN A 21 5.13 3.07 -2.61
N LYS A 22 4.74 3.29 -1.36
CA LYS A 22 5.35 2.64 -0.19
C LYS A 22 5.39 1.11 -0.34
N ASN A 23 4.27 0.52 -0.80
CA ASN A 23 4.11 -0.93 -0.88
C ASN A 23 4.95 -1.54 -2.03
N ALA A 24 5.37 -0.73 -3.02
CA ALA A 24 6.36 -1.13 -4.01
C ALA A 24 7.80 -0.88 -3.53
N ALA A 25 8.06 0.25 -2.88
CA ALA A 25 9.40 0.63 -2.45
C ALA A 25 9.99 -0.33 -1.42
N LEU A 26 9.22 -0.75 -0.41
CA LEU A 26 9.72 -1.62 0.65
C LEU A 26 10.14 -3.01 0.14
N PRO A 27 9.31 -3.76 -0.60
CA PRO A 27 9.73 -5.06 -1.14
C PRO A 27 10.84 -4.94 -2.19
N THR A 28 10.87 -3.87 -3.03
CA THR A 28 11.94 -3.64 -3.99
C THR A 28 13.28 -3.37 -3.27
N LEU A 29 13.28 -2.60 -2.18
CA LEU A 29 14.44 -2.44 -1.32
C LEU A 29 14.91 -3.77 -0.71
N CYS A 30 13.99 -4.62 -0.24
CA CYS A 30 14.35 -5.95 0.26
C CYS A 30 14.90 -6.85 -0.86
N ALA A 31 14.29 -6.81 -2.05
CA ALA A 31 14.72 -7.58 -3.22
C ALA A 31 16.11 -7.15 -3.73
N SER A 32 16.52 -5.90 -3.52
CA SER A 32 17.87 -5.44 -3.89
C SER A 32 18.98 -6.21 -3.18
N LEU A 33 18.71 -6.81 -2.02
CA LEU A 33 19.64 -7.71 -1.32
C LEU A 33 20.00 -8.97 -2.11
N LEU A 34 19.24 -9.34 -3.13
CA LEU A 34 19.47 -10.56 -3.92
C LEU A 34 20.61 -10.42 -4.94
N THR A 35 21.24 -9.25 -5.07
CA THR A 35 22.41 -9.04 -5.90
C THR A 35 23.55 -8.35 -5.14
N ASP A 36 24.81 -8.63 -5.54
CA ASP A 36 26.01 -7.93 -5.06
C ASP A 36 26.30 -6.66 -5.86
N GLU A 37 25.70 -6.55 -7.03
CA GLU A 37 25.92 -5.47 -7.97
C GLU A 37 25.18 -4.19 -7.55
N LEU A 38 25.53 -3.07 -8.19
CA LEU A 38 24.91 -1.78 -7.91
C LEU A 38 23.44 -1.76 -8.34
N VAL A 39 22.57 -1.42 -7.41
CA VAL A 39 21.14 -1.17 -7.66
C VAL A 39 20.83 0.30 -7.47
N VAL A 40 20.11 0.88 -8.40
CA VAL A 40 19.63 2.26 -8.36
C VAL A 40 18.10 2.26 -8.37
N LEU A 41 17.50 2.90 -7.38
CA LEU A 41 16.05 3.04 -7.30
C LEU A 41 15.66 4.51 -7.28
N ASP A 42 14.80 4.89 -8.21
CA ASP A 42 14.23 6.22 -8.32
C ASP A 42 12.81 6.27 -7.76
N ASN A 43 12.34 7.47 -7.43
CA ASN A 43 11.04 7.74 -6.81
C ASN A 43 10.83 7.04 -5.46
N ILE A 44 11.88 6.89 -4.67
CA ILE A 44 11.81 6.34 -3.31
C ILE A 44 11.14 7.34 -2.36
N PRO A 45 10.03 6.99 -1.69
CA PRO A 45 9.38 7.88 -0.75
C PRO A 45 10.21 8.05 0.53
N HIS A 46 10.31 9.30 1.01
CA HIS A 46 11.00 9.59 2.28
C HIS A 46 10.05 9.34 3.47
N ILE A 47 9.94 8.10 3.89
CA ILE A 47 9.08 7.65 4.99
C ILE A 47 9.88 6.86 6.04
N THR A 48 9.38 6.80 7.25
CA THR A 48 10.03 6.14 8.40
C THR A 48 10.38 4.67 8.13
N ASP A 49 9.53 3.92 7.41
CA ASP A 49 9.78 2.51 7.13
C ASP A 49 10.97 2.34 6.16
N VAL A 50 11.13 3.24 5.18
CA VAL A 50 12.32 3.26 4.29
C VAL A 50 13.57 3.64 5.07
N GLU A 51 13.50 4.65 5.97
CA GLU A 51 14.65 5.02 6.82
C GLU A 51 15.13 3.86 7.70
N LYS A 52 14.19 3.10 8.29
CA LYS A 52 14.51 1.92 9.08
C LYS A 52 15.20 0.83 8.26
N LEU A 53 14.73 0.53 7.04
CA LEU A 53 15.39 -0.42 6.15
C LEU A 53 16.78 0.04 5.74
N VAL A 54 16.93 1.31 5.37
CA VAL A 54 18.23 1.89 5.01
C VAL A 54 19.21 1.82 6.17
N SER A 55 18.77 2.14 7.40
CA SER A 55 19.60 1.98 8.61
C SER A 55 20.03 0.52 8.79
N TYR A 56 19.07 -0.39 8.71
CA TYR A 56 19.34 -1.83 8.82
C TYR A 56 20.36 -2.31 7.79
N PHE A 57 20.24 -1.89 6.51
CA PHE A 57 21.20 -2.26 5.47
C PHE A 57 22.61 -1.75 5.77
N LYS A 58 22.73 -0.50 6.25
CA LYS A 58 24.02 0.08 6.66
C LYS A 58 24.64 -0.66 7.84
N ASP A 59 23.82 -0.96 8.85
CA ASP A 59 24.27 -1.70 10.05
C ASP A 59 24.75 -3.11 9.70
N MET A 60 24.13 -3.72 8.65
CA MET A 60 24.53 -5.02 8.11
C MET A 60 25.70 -4.97 7.11
N GLY A 61 26.27 -3.80 6.82
CA GLY A 61 27.46 -3.63 5.99
C GLY A 61 27.20 -3.21 4.54
N SER A 62 25.97 -2.88 4.16
CA SER A 62 25.67 -2.34 2.82
C SER A 62 26.18 -0.90 2.66
N LYS A 63 26.64 -0.56 1.46
CA LYS A 63 26.90 0.83 1.07
C LYS A 63 25.61 1.41 0.50
N VAL A 64 25.12 2.49 1.12
CA VAL A 64 23.87 3.15 0.73
C VAL A 64 24.11 4.65 0.60
N TYR A 65 23.87 5.17 -0.61
CA TYR A 65 23.77 6.59 -0.89
C TYR A 65 22.30 6.94 -1.16
N TRP A 66 21.71 7.85 -0.41
CA TRP A 66 20.33 8.28 -0.55
C TRP A 66 20.22 9.80 -0.71
N ASP A 67 19.93 10.23 -1.93
CA ASP A 67 19.54 11.60 -2.24
C ASP A 67 18.02 11.73 -2.02
N LYS A 68 17.65 12.28 -0.86
CA LYS A 68 16.25 12.46 -0.48
C LYS A 68 15.55 13.52 -1.35
N GLY A 69 16.29 14.53 -1.84
CA GLY A 69 15.76 15.59 -2.70
C GLY A 69 15.41 15.08 -4.09
N ALA A 70 16.31 14.29 -4.68
CA ALA A 70 16.09 13.62 -5.96
C ALA A 70 15.20 12.37 -5.83
N LYS A 71 14.81 11.95 -4.62
CA LYS A 71 14.07 10.71 -4.34
C LYS A 71 14.80 9.46 -4.89
N ARG A 72 16.14 9.47 -4.90
CA ARG A 72 16.99 8.44 -5.52
C ARG A 72 17.86 7.77 -4.48
N ILE A 73 17.95 6.44 -4.52
CA ILE A 73 18.82 5.65 -3.67
C ILE A 73 19.71 4.73 -4.51
N GLU A 74 20.98 4.63 -4.12
CA GLU A 74 21.97 3.72 -4.71
C GLU A 74 22.41 2.74 -3.62
N LEU A 75 22.40 1.46 -3.94
CA LEU A 75 22.62 0.35 -3.01
C LEU A 75 23.68 -0.60 -3.55
N SER A 76 24.65 -0.96 -2.71
CA SER A 76 25.58 -2.07 -2.96
C SER A 76 25.65 -2.95 -1.73
N HIS A 77 25.27 -4.23 -1.90
CA HIS A 77 25.15 -5.20 -0.82
C HIS A 77 26.32 -6.20 -0.75
N ARG A 78 27.44 -5.93 -1.43
CA ARG A 78 28.61 -6.82 -1.52
C ARG A 78 29.17 -7.25 -0.17
N ASP A 79 29.09 -6.37 0.84
CA ASP A 79 29.61 -6.61 2.19
C ASP A 79 28.50 -6.90 3.21
N PHE A 80 27.25 -7.07 2.76
CA PHE A 80 26.12 -7.36 3.64
C PHE A 80 26.31 -8.69 4.38
N GLY A 81 26.06 -8.70 5.68
CA GLY A 81 26.17 -9.86 6.55
C GLY A 81 27.58 -10.12 7.09
N LYS A 82 28.60 -9.36 6.69
CA LYS A 82 29.96 -9.46 7.23
C LYS A 82 30.13 -8.77 8.59
N ALA A 83 29.25 -7.86 8.93
CA ALA A 83 29.23 -7.14 10.20
C ALA A 83 27.85 -7.23 10.84
N GLY A 84 27.80 -7.51 12.14
CA GLY A 84 26.61 -7.32 12.94
C GLY A 84 25.72 -8.52 13.17
N ASN A 85 24.76 -8.32 14.08
CA ASN A 85 23.71 -9.26 14.43
C ASN A 85 22.48 -8.96 13.59
N ALA A 86 21.93 -9.95 12.93
CA ALA A 86 20.84 -9.85 11.94
C ALA A 86 19.44 -9.61 12.55
N ALA A 87 19.34 -8.96 13.72
CA ALA A 87 18.03 -8.65 14.31
C ALA A 87 17.18 -7.82 13.35
N LEU A 88 15.98 -8.31 13.05
CA LEU A 88 15.06 -7.61 12.14
C LEU A 88 14.65 -6.24 12.67
N PRO A 89 14.39 -5.25 11.80
CA PRO A 89 13.95 -3.91 12.19
C PRO A 89 12.68 -3.97 13.04
N VAL A 90 12.74 -3.37 14.24
CA VAL A 90 11.63 -3.40 15.21
C VAL A 90 10.53 -2.41 14.82
N GLY A 91 9.26 -2.82 15.02
CA GLY A 91 8.09 -1.97 14.79
C GLY A 91 7.82 -1.67 13.31
N MET A 92 8.37 -2.48 12.42
CA MET A 92 8.10 -2.45 10.99
C MET A 92 7.55 -3.81 10.56
N ARG A 93 6.28 -3.84 10.12
CA ARG A 93 5.64 -5.07 9.68
C ARG A 93 6.27 -5.67 8.43
N SER A 94 6.67 -4.81 7.48
CA SER A 94 7.33 -5.21 6.25
C SER A 94 8.69 -5.88 6.46
N SER A 95 9.17 -6.04 7.71
CA SER A 95 10.36 -6.84 8.01
C SER A 95 10.23 -8.31 7.59
N VAL A 96 9.01 -8.84 7.43
CA VAL A 96 8.79 -10.19 6.86
C VAL A 96 9.34 -10.32 5.43
N LEU A 97 9.42 -9.23 4.68
CA LEU A 97 9.99 -9.20 3.33
C LEU A 97 11.50 -9.45 3.29
N LEU A 98 12.16 -9.40 4.44
CA LEU A 98 13.57 -9.76 4.57
C LEU A 98 13.79 -11.29 4.66
N PHE A 99 12.75 -12.12 4.81
CA PHE A 99 12.92 -13.56 5.06
C PHE A 99 13.66 -14.23 3.91
N ALA A 100 13.17 -14.14 2.68
CA ALA A 100 13.81 -14.74 1.53
C ALA A 100 15.21 -14.16 1.26
N PRO A 101 15.43 -12.83 1.21
CA PRO A 101 16.75 -12.26 1.02
C PRO A 101 17.78 -12.65 2.08
N LEU A 102 17.39 -12.69 3.36
CA LEU A 102 18.31 -13.06 4.44
C LEU A 102 18.69 -14.55 4.38
N LEU A 103 17.72 -15.43 4.05
CA LEU A 103 18.02 -16.84 3.86
C LEU A 103 19.00 -17.08 2.70
N HIS A 104 18.88 -16.33 1.59
CA HIS A 104 19.86 -16.37 0.50
C HIS A 104 21.23 -15.82 0.90
N ARG A 105 21.27 -14.72 1.68
CA ARG A 105 22.49 -14.00 2.02
C ARG A 105 23.29 -14.61 3.17
N ILE A 106 22.61 -14.94 4.24
CA ILE A 106 23.25 -15.33 5.52
C ILE A 106 22.74 -16.66 6.06
N GLY A 107 21.79 -17.31 5.37
CA GLY A 107 21.27 -18.62 5.73
C GLY A 107 20.39 -18.67 6.98
N GLN A 108 20.05 -17.52 7.57
CA GLN A 108 19.20 -17.47 8.76
C GLN A 108 18.39 -16.19 8.89
N VAL A 109 17.23 -16.28 9.55
CA VAL A 109 16.35 -15.16 9.90
C VAL A 109 15.91 -15.31 11.35
N PRO A 110 16.24 -14.36 12.23
CA PRO A 110 15.69 -14.34 13.58
C PRO A 110 14.21 -13.90 13.54
N LEU A 111 13.31 -14.73 14.10
CA LEU A 111 11.89 -14.41 14.17
C LEU A 111 11.58 -13.66 15.48
N ALA A 112 11.11 -12.42 15.38
CA ALA A 112 10.63 -11.69 16.55
C ALA A 112 9.22 -12.16 16.90
N VAL A 113 9.05 -12.78 18.05
CA VAL A 113 7.77 -13.31 18.58
C VAL A 113 6.69 -12.23 18.79
N ASN A 114 7.04 -10.93 18.72
CA ASN A 114 6.16 -9.79 19.04
C ASN A 114 6.08 -8.74 17.90
N ALA A 115 5.88 -9.14 16.67
CA ALA A 115 5.62 -8.17 15.60
C ALA A 115 4.22 -7.56 15.73
N LYS A 116 4.11 -6.35 16.32
CA LYS A 116 2.85 -5.58 16.37
C LYS A 116 2.43 -5.19 14.96
N GLY A 117 1.24 -5.63 14.55
CA GLY A 117 0.63 -5.30 13.25
C GLY A 117 -0.15 -3.97 13.25
N CYS A 118 -0.77 -3.67 12.12
CA CYS A 118 -1.77 -2.61 11.95
C CYS A 118 -3.10 -3.04 12.61
N ALA A 119 -3.95 -2.08 13.01
CA ALA A 119 -5.25 -2.33 13.66
C ALA A 119 -6.30 -3.04 12.76
N LEU A 120 -5.94 -3.44 11.54
CA LEU A 120 -6.83 -4.09 10.56
C LEU A 120 -7.16 -5.56 10.84
N GLY A 121 -6.56 -6.20 11.85
CA GLY A 121 -6.79 -7.61 12.23
C GLY A 121 -5.52 -8.37 12.56
N VAL A 122 -5.67 -9.61 13.02
CA VAL A 122 -4.57 -10.56 13.26
C VAL A 122 -3.97 -10.93 11.89
N ARG A 123 -2.65 -10.87 11.79
CA ARG A 123 -1.92 -11.25 10.58
C ARG A 123 -0.83 -12.22 10.93
N GLU A 124 -1.03 -13.43 10.51
CA GLU A 124 -0.17 -14.56 10.77
C GLU A 124 1.16 -14.48 10.01
N LEU A 125 2.21 -15.04 10.59
CA LEU A 125 3.49 -15.24 9.91
C LEU A 125 3.53 -16.58 9.17
N ASP A 126 2.58 -17.47 9.48
CA ASP A 126 2.53 -18.85 8.99
C ASP A 126 2.65 -18.96 7.47
N PRO A 127 1.95 -18.17 6.63
CA PRO A 127 2.10 -18.25 5.18
C PRO A 127 3.53 -17.98 4.70
N HIS A 128 4.26 -17.09 5.39
CA HIS A 128 5.66 -16.80 5.06
C HIS A 128 6.58 -17.94 5.48
N ILE A 129 6.36 -18.50 6.65
CA ILE A 129 7.12 -19.63 7.18
C ILE A 129 6.91 -20.86 6.30
N GLU A 130 5.66 -21.15 5.91
CA GLU A 130 5.30 -22.25 5.03
C GLU A 130 6.02 -22.14 3.68
N ILE A 131 6.00 -20.96 3.05
CA ILE A 131 6.74 -20.70 1.82
C ILE A 131 8.23 -20.99 2.00
N MET A 132 8.87 -20.46 3.05
CA MET A 132 10.29 -20.70 3.31
C MET A 132 10.57 -22.20 3.54
N HIS A 133 9.67 -22.91 4.20
CA HIS A 133 9.73 -24.37 4.38
C HIS A 133 9.75 -25.10 3.05
N HIS A 134 8.88 -24.74 2.10
CA HIS A 134 8.85 -25.35 0.76
C HIS A 134 10.17 -25.12 0.00
N PHE A 135 10.87 -24.02 0.26
CA PHE A 135 12.19 -23.76 -0.30
C PHE A 135 13.33 -24.43 0.49
N GLY A 136 13.03 -25.16 1.57
CA GLY A 136 13.98 -25.96 2.36
C GLY A 136 14.52 -25.30 3.62
N ALA A 137 13.92 -24.19 4.07
CA ALA A 137 14.25 -23.62 5.38
C ALA A 137 13.56 -24.40 6.50
N GLU A 138 14.20 -24.47 7.65
CA GLU A 138 13.69 -25.11 8.86
C GLU A 138 13.54 -24.09 10.00
N MET A 139 12.47 -24.24 10.78
CA MET A 139 12.27 -23.45 11.98
C MET A 139 13.01 -24.10 13.15
N ILE A 140 13.94 -23.39 13.75
CA ILE A 140 14.72 -23.83 14.90
C ILE A 140 14.29 -23.02 16.12
N GLN A 141 13.70 -23.69 17.09
CA GLN A 141 13.28 -23.09 18.35
C GLN A 141 14.32 -23.37 19.44
N SER A 142 14.76 -22.33 20.12
CA SER A 142 15.58 -22.38 21.34
C SER A 142 14.79 -21.83 22.53
N ALA A 143 15.35 -21.91 23.73
CA ALA A 143 14.71 -21.36 24.94
C ALA A 143 14.45 -19.84 24.87
N SER A 144 15.20 -19.10 24.05
CA SER A 144 15.18 -17.63 23.97
C SER A 144 14.90 -17.04 22.61
N ALA A 145 14.88 -17.87 21.54
CA ALA A 145 14.73 -17.38 20.16
C ALA A 145 14.07 -18.43 19.25
N ILE A 146 13.41 -17.95 18.23
CA ILE A 146 12.92 -18.75 17.10
C ILE A 146 13.61 -18.21 15.85
N ASP A 147 14.28 -19.08 15.10
CA ASP A 147 14.98 -18.73 13.87
C ASP A 147 14.46 -19.58 12.71
N LEU A 148 14.41 -18.99 11.50
CA LEU A 148 14.40 -19.78 10.27
C LEU A 148 15.83 -19.96 9.79
N LYS A 149 16.23 -21.20 9.44
CA LYS A 149 17.59 -21.51 8.94
C LYS A 149 17.51 -22.38 7.70
N ILE A 150 18.49 -22.21 6.83
CA ILE A 150 18.66 -23.04 5.65
C ILE A 150 20.09 -23.56 5.59
N ALA A 151 20.21 -24.90 5.45
CA ALA A 151 21.52 -25.57 5.40
C ALA A 151 22.05 -25.77 3.98
N LYS A 152 21.17 -25.70 2.98
CA LYS A 152 21.48 -25.94 1.56
C LYS A 152 20.85 -24.83 0.71
N PRO A 153 21.35 -24.56 -0.51
CA PRO A 153 20.71 -23.64 -1.44
C PRO A 153 19.24 -24.00 -1.67
N MET A 154 18.37 -23.01 -1.73
CA MET A 154 16.94 -23.17 -1.99
C MET A 154 16.70 -23.99 -3.24
N GLN A 155 15.67 -24.84 -3.21
CA GLN A 155 15.24 -25.65 -4.35
C GLN A 155 13.91 -25.14 -4.84
N GLY A 156 13.69 -25.13 -6.16
CA GLY A 156 12.43 -24.76 -6.76
C GLY A 156 11.28 -25.64 -6.25
N CYS A 157 10.13 -25.06 -6.06
CA CYS A 157 8.97 -25.72 -5.49
C CYS A 157 7.66 -25.31 -6.17
N ARG A 158 6.61 -26.10 -5.94
CA ARG A 158 5.23 -25.73 -6.29
C ARG A 158 4.46 -25.44 -5.00
N HIS A 159 3.90 -24.24 -4.89
CA HIS A 159 3.10 -23.83 -3.75
C HIS A 159 1.73 -23.33 -4.21
N TRP A 160 0.67 -23.71 -3.50
CA TRP A 160 -0.67 -23.16 -3.65
C TRP A 160 -1.00 -22.38 -2.39
N ALA A 161 -1.03 -21.05 -2.48
CA ALA A 161 -1.35 -20.20 -1.34
C ALA A 161 -2.85 -20.29 -1.00
N ASP A 162 -3.19 -20.37 0.28
CA ASP A 162 -4.58 -20.45 0.76
C ASP A 162 -5.37 -19.17 0.39
N TYR A 163 -4.71 -18.03 0.34
CA TYR A 163 -5.27 -16.75 -0.08
C TYR A 163 -4.21 -15.87 -0.75
N MET A 164 -4.66 -14.88 -1.52
CA MET A 164 -3.81 -13.95 -2.27
C MET A 164 -3.12 -12.95 -1.32
N SER A 165 -2.11 -13.40 -0.60
CA SER A 165 -1.30 -12.55 0.26
C SER A 165 -0.23 -11.83 -0.55
N VAL A 166 -0.24 -10.50 -0.51
CA VAL A 166 0.75 -9.63 -1.18
C VAL A 166 2.17 -9.97 -0.71
N THR A 167 2.44 -9.83 0.58
CA THR A 167 3.80 -10.02 1.11
C THR A 167 4.28 -11.47 1.05
N ALA A 168 3.37 -12.46 1.12
CA ALA A 168 3.72 -13.86 0.92
C ALA A 168 4.11 -14.14 -0.54
N THR A 169 3.37 -13.56 -1.51
CA THR A 169 3.72 -13.61 -2.94
C THR A 169 5.09 -12.99 -3.20
N GLU A 170 5.36 -11.80 -2.65
CA GLU A 170 6.65 -11.12 -2.77
C GLU A 170 7.80 -11.95 -2.19
N ASN A 171 7.61 -12.58 -1.03
CA ASN A 171 8.59 -13.49 -0.44
C ASN A 171 8.81 -14.74 -1.30
N PHE A 172 7.74 -15.33 -1.85
CA PHE A 172 7.88 -16.48 -2.76
C PHE A 172 8.71 -16.09 -3.98
N VAL A 173 8.42 -14.96 -4.61
CA VAL A 173 9.16 -14.47 -5.78
C VAL A 173 10.64 -14.26 -5.44
N MET A 174 10.93 -13.56 -4.32
CA MET A 174 12.31 -13.32 -3.87
C MET A 174 13.06 -14.61 -3.52
N ALA A 175 12.39 -15.63 -3.00
CA ALA A 175 12.98 -16.92 -2.73
C ALA A 175 13.27 -17.70 -4.02
N ALA A 176 12.34 -17.67 -4.97
CA ALA A 176 12.36 -18.48 -6.17
C ALA A 176 13.42 -18.03 -7.19
N VAL A 177 13.68 -16.72 -7.32
CA VAL A 177 14.55 -16.18 -8.39
C VAL A 177 15.99 -16.68 -8.35
N LEU A 178 16.49 -17.07 -7.17
CA LEU A 178 17.82 -17.68 -6.98
C LEU A 178 17.76 -19.14 -6.51
N ALA A 179 16.57 -19.75 -6.45
CA ALA A 179 16.42 -21.16 -6.12
C ALA A 179 16.83 -22.04 -7.31
N LYS A 180 17.36 -23.24 -7.05
CA LYS A 180 17.71 -24.17 -8.12
C LYS A 180 16.47 -24.81 -8.73
N GLY A 181 16.30 -24.69 -10.05
CA GLY A 181 15.17 -25.24 -10.81
C GLY A 181 13.99 -24.31 -10.92
N ASN A 182 12.81 -24.86 -11.19
CA ASN A 182 11.59 -24.08 -11.45
C ASN A 182 10.70 -24.01 -10.22
N SER A 183 10.09 -22.86 -10.03
CA SER A 183 9.10 -22.63 -8.97
C SER A 183 7.77 -22.18 -9.56
N ILE A 184 6.65 -22.62 -8.96
CA ILE A 184 5.30 -22.25 -9.39
C ILE A 184 4.51 -21.83 -8.16
N LEU A 185 4.03 -20.59 -8.16
CA LEU A 185 3.06 -20.09 -7.18
C LEU A 185 1.68 -20.05 -7.82
N LEU A 186 0.71 -20.67 -7.15
CA LEU A 186 -0.71 -20.60 -7.48
C LEU A 186 -1.45 -19.77 -6.43
N ASN A 187 -2.49 -19.08 -6.85
CA ASN A 187 -3.24 -18.13 -6.04
C ASN A 187 -2.36 -16.95 -5.58
N ALA A 188 -1.44 -16.51 -6.46
CA ALA A 188 -0.58 -15.37 -6.24
C ALA A 188 -1.36 -14.07 -6.18
N ALA A 189 -0.94 -13.15 -5.32
CA ALA A 189 -1.38 -11.76 -5.36
C ALA A 189 -0.85 -11.08 -6.64
N SER A 190 -1.67 -10.20 -7.22
CA SER A 190 -1.36 -9.57 -8.52
C SER A 190 -1.48 -8.04 -8.50
N GLU A 191 -1.45 -7.43 -7.33
CA GLU A 191 -1.49 -6.00 -7.13
C GLU A 191 -0.35 -5.29 -7.90
N PRO A 192 -0.55 -4.02 -8.34
CA PRO A 192 0.46 -3.26 -9.09
C PRO A 192 1.84 -3.27 -8.45
N HIS A 193 1.92 -3.13 -7.12
CA HIS A 193 3.18 -3.13 -6.39
C HIS A 193 3.86 -4.51 -6.32
N VAL A 194 3.12 -5.62 -6.40
CA VAL A 194 3.69 -6.97 -6.58
C VAL A 194 4.30 -7.11 -7.97
N GLN A 195 3.61 -6.55 -8.99
CA GLN A 195 4.12 -6.53 -10.36
C GLN A 195 5.41 -5.71 -10.45
N ASP A 196 5.52 -4.58 -9.71
CA ASP A 196 6.75 -3.78 -9.66
C ASP A 196 7.95 -4.58 -9.17
N VAL A 197 7.80 -5.35 -8.09
CA VAL A 197 8.86 -6.22 -7.58
C VAL A 197 9.28 -7.27 -8.62
N CYS A 198 8.30 -7.89 -9.28
CA CYS A 198 8.58 -8.85 -10.34
C CYS A 198 9.30 -8.20 -11.52
N ARG A 199 8.85 -7.02 -11.99
CA ARG A 199 9.47 -6.26 -13.09
C ARG A 199 10.90 -5.81 -12.73
N PHE A 200 11.09 -5.34 -11.49
CA PHE A 200 12.43 -5.00 -10.98
C PHE A 200 13.36 -6.21 -11.04
N LEU A 201 12.94 -7.36 -10.53
CA LEU A 201 13.76 -8.58 -10.56
C LEU A 201 14.05 -9.06 -12.00
N VAL A 202 13.06 -8.98 -12.90
CA VAL A 202 13.27 -9.26 -14.34
C VAL A 202 14.32 -8.32 -14.94
N GLN A 203 14.31 -7.05 -14.57
CA GLN A 203 15.32 -6.08 -15.01
C GLN A 203 16.73 -6.42 -14.53
N LEU A 204 16.84 -7.09 -13.37
CA LEU A 204 18.10 -7.62 -12.84
C LEU A 204 18.49 -8.99 -13.47
N GLY A 205 17.67 -9.55 -14.35
CA GLY A 205 17.94 -10.81 -15.05
C GLY A 205 17.17 -12.02 -14.55
N ALA A 206 16.21 -11.85 -13.65
CA ALA A 206 15.34 -12.95 -13.23
C ALA A 206 14.40 -13.38 -14.38
N LYS A 207 14.03 -14.66 -14.40
CA LYS A 207 13.14 -15.24 -15.38
C LYS A 207 11.77 -15.53 -14.73
N ILE A 208 10.86 -14.58 -14.87
CA ILE A 208 9.52 -14.62 -14.26
C ILE A 208 8.47 -14.50 -15.36
N SER A 209 7.48 -15.38 -15.33
CA SER A 209 6.30 -15.34 -16.20
C SER A 209 5.01 -15.30 -15.38
N GLY A 210 3.89 -14.87 -15.99
CA GLY A 210 2.61 -14.73 -15.31
C GLY A 210 2.50 -13.53 -14.37
N ILE A 211 3.36 -12.52 -14.51
CA ILE A 211 3.29 -11.27 -13.72
C ILE A 211 1.91 -10.64 -13.88
N GLY A 212 1.29 -10.26 -12.76
CA GLY A 212 -0.06 -9.68 -12.74
C GLY A 212 -1.19 -10.70 -12.86
N THR A 213 -0.88 -12.00 -12.75
CA THR A 213 -1.88 -13.06 -12.73
C THR A 213 -1.84 -13.87 -11.43
N SER A 214 -2.83 -14.72 -11.19
CA SER A 214 -2.87 -15.62 -10.04
C SER A 214 -1.90 -16.82 -10.13
N ARG A 215 -1.17 -16.95 -11.24
CA ARG A 215 -0.15 -17.99 -11.43
C ARG A 215 1.16 -17.37 -11.87
N ILE A 216 2.18 -17.48 -11.04
CA ILE A 216 3.54 -17.01 -11.32
C ILE A 216 4.45 -18.24 -11.47
N GLU A 217 5.26 -18.23 -12.53
CA GLU A 217 6.27 -19.26 -12.78
C GLU A 217 7.65 -18.59 -12.85
N ILE A 218 8.63 -19.19 -12.17
CA ILE A 218 9.97 -18.64 -12.03
C ILE A 218 10.99 -19.73 -12.30
N GLU A 219 11.88 -19.47 -13.26
CA GLU A 219 13.09 -20.27 -13.47
C GLU A 219 14.22 -19.61 -12.69
N GLY A 220 14.76 -20.30 -11.69
CA GLY A 220 15.84 -19.76 -10.87
C GLY A 220 17.11 -19.54 -11.69
N VAL A 221 17.84 -18.44 -11.37
CA VAL A 221 19.09 -18.09 -12.01
C VAL A 221 20.24 -18.15 -11.00
N ASP A 222 21.48 -18.28 -11.50
CA ASP A 222 22.65 -18.38 -10.62
C ASP A 222 23.00 -17.05 -9.95
N SER A 223 22.70 -15.91 -10.59
CA SER A 223 22.95 -14.58 -10.06
C SER A 223 22.07 -13.54 -10.75
N LEU A 224 21.86 -12.40 -10.05
CA LEU A 224 21.23 -11.21 -10.59
C LEU A 224 22.26 -10.13 -10.86
N SER A 225 22.01 -9.30 -11.87
CA SER A 225 22.90 -8.22 -12.33
C SER A 225 22.62 -6.89 -11.62
N SER A 226 23.38 -5.86 -11.98
CA SER A 226 23.07 -4.46 -11.66
C SER A 226 21.84 -3.99 -12.44
N GLY A 227 21.18 -2.95 -11.92
CA GLY A 227 20.06 -2.35 -12.62
C GLY A 227 19.55 -1.07 -11.97
N ALA A 228 18.71 -0.35 -12.73
CA ALA A 228 18.01 0.83 -12.25
C ALA A 228 16.49 0.62 -12.41
N PHE A 229 15.71 1.01 -11.42
CA PHE A 229 14.26 0.86 -11.45
C PHE A 229 13.56 2.08 -10.86
N GLN A 230 12.47 2.51 -11.48
CA GLN A 230 11.63 3.57 -10.97
C GLN A 230 10.43 2.98 -10.25
N ILE A 231 10.28 3.30 -8.97
CA ILE A 231 9.11 2.91 -8.18
C ILE A 231 7.87 3.61 -8.73
N SER A 232 6.81 2.85 -8.96
CA SER A 232 5.52 3.37 -9.41
C SER A 232 4.95 4.41 -8.46
N SER A 233 4.18 5.35 -8.99
CA SER A 233 3.47 6.35 -8.20
C SER A 233 2.45 5.71 -7.26
N ASP A 234 2.25 6.31 -6.07
CA ASP A 234 1.29 5.79 -5.09
C ASP A 234 -0.15 6.03 -5.56
N PHE A 235 -0.78 5.01 -6.11
CA PHE A 235 -2.17 5.08 -6.58
C PHE A 235 -3.17 5.44 -5.45
N HIS A 236 -2.80 5.24 -4.19
CA HIS A 236 -3.63 5.72 -3.07
C HIS A 236 -3.60 7.24 -2.94
N GLU A 237 -2.43 7.86 -3.15
CA GLU A 237 -2.33 9.33 -3.23
C GLU A 237 -3.13 9.86 -4.41
N VAL A 238 -3.00 9.23 -5.57
CA VAL A 238 -3.76 9.60 -6.78
C VAL A 238 -5.25 9.62 -6.48
N VAL A 239 -5.80 8.52 -5.96
CA VAL A 239 -7.23 8.42 -5.63
C VAL A 239 -7.65 9.44 -4.56
N THR A 240 -6.79 9.69 -3.56
CA THR A 240 -7.07 10.69 -2.51
C THR A 240 -7.26 12.08 -3.10
N PHE A 241 -6.36 12.53 -3.97
CA PHE A 241 -6.42 13.88 -4.52
C PHE A 241 -7.55 14.03 -5.55
N LEU A 242 -7.80 13.02 -6.40
CA LEU A 242 -8.95 13.03 -7.30
C LEU A 242 -10.28 13.08 -6.53
N ALA A 243 -10.41 12.25 -5.48
CA ALA A 243 -11.61 12.25 -4.66
C ALA A 243 -11.81 13.59 -3.92
N LEU A 244 -10.74 14.20 -3.39
CA LEU A 244 -10.79 15.52 -2.77
C LEU A 244 -11.22 16.59 -3.76
N GLY A 245 -10.65 16.63 -4.98
CA GLY A 245 -11.08 17.54 -6.02
C GLY A 245 -12.58 17.42 -6.30
N ALA A 246 -13.06 16.19 -6.52
CA ALA A 246 -14.48 15.91 -6.76
C ALA A 246 -15.37 16.27 -5.55
N MET A 247 -14.93 16.04 -4.31
CA MET A 247 -15.71 16.33 -3.10
C MET A 247 -15.83 17.80 -2.79
N THR A 248 -14.80 18.59 -3.13
CA THR A 248 -14.72 20.04 -2.86
C THR A 248 -15.14 20.91 -4.04
N ASP A 249 -15.62 20.28 -5.12
CA ASP A 249 -16.01 20.97 -6.37
C ASP A 249 -14.84 21.75 -7.01
N GLY A 250 -13.64 21.20 -6.92
CA GLY A 250 -12.41 21.77 -7.44
C GLY A 250 -11.91 21.09 -8.72
N HIS A 251 -10.85 21.68 -9.30
CA HIS A 251 -10.11 21.12 -10.43
C HIS A 251 -8.76 20.58 -9.94
N VAL A 252 -8.59 19.27 -9.97
CA VAL A 252 -7.35 18.61 -9.54
C VAL A 252 -6.82 17.72 -10.67
N GLU A 253 -5.55 17.92 -11.00
CA GLU A 253 -4.79 17.09 -11.93
C GLU A 253 -3.70 16.34 -11.19
N VAL A 254 -3.57 15.05 -11.46
CA VAL A 254 -2.52 14.19 -10.90
C VAL A 254 -1.68 13.62 -12.02
N HIS A 255 -0.42 14.04 -12.09
CA HIS A 255 0.53 13.66 -13.14
C HIS A 255 1.38 12.44 -12.74
N ASP A 256 2.12 11.89 -13.72
CA ASP A 256 3.04 10.76 -13.55
C ASP A 256 2.33 9.49 -13.01
N VAL A 257 1.12 9.22 -13.50
CA VAL A 257 0.29 8.09 -13.09
C VAL A 257 0.46 6.92 -14.05
N GLN A 258 0.66 5.70 -13.52
CA GLN A 258 0.56 4.47 -14.31
C GLN A 258 -0.92 4.12 -14.52
N THR A 259 -1.53 4.73 -15.53
CA THR A 259 -2.99 4.73 -15.73
C THR A 259 -3.55 3.37 -16.09
N GLU A 260 -2.74 2.42 -16.55
CA GLU A 260 -3.13 1.04 -16.89
C GLU A 260 -3.79 0.27 -15.73
N HIS A 261 -3.59 0.73 -14.49
CA HIS A 261 -4.17 0.13 -13.30
C HIS A 261 -5.45 0.82 -12.81
N PHE A 262 -5.93 1.85 -13.50
CA PHE A 262 -7.01 2.70 -12.99
C PHE A 262 -8.42 2.39 -13.55
N ASP A 263 -8.58 1.53 -14.55
CA ASP A 263 -9.88 1.28 -15.21
C ASP A 263 -11.00 0.97 -14.20
N LEU A 264 -10.78 0.03 -13.28
CA LEU A 264 -11.78 -0.33 -12.28
C LEU A 264 -11.96 0.76 -11.22
N ILE A 265 -10.88 1.49 -10.91
CA ILE A 265 -10.91 2.62 -9.97
C ILE A 265 -11.76 3.74 -10.56
N ILE A 266 -11.49 4.17 -11.79
CA ILE A 266 -12.26 5.18 -12.53
C ILE A 266 -13.74 4.77 -12.66
N ARG A 267 -14.01 3.50 -12.97
CA ARG A 267 -15.38 2.96 -12.99
C ARG A 267 -16.07 3.06 -11.61
N SER A 268 -15.30 2.95 -10.53
CA SER A 268 -15.87 3.09 -9.18
C SER A 268 -16.17 4.56 -8.85
N PHE A 269 -15.37 5.51 -9.32
CA PHE A 269 -15.71 6.94 -9.29
C PHE A 269 -17.00 7.22 -10.07
N ALA A 270 -17.12 6.69 -11.29
CA ALA A 270 -18.32 6.84 -12.12
C ALA A 270 -19.58 6.31 -11.43
N LYS A 271 -19.51 5.18 -10.69
CA LYS A 271 -20.63 4.68 -9.87
C LYS A 271 -21.10 5.70 -8.82
N LEU A 272 -20.21 6.53 -8.32
CA LEU A 272 -20.53 7.60 -7.36
C LEU A 272 -20.88 8.94 -8.05
N GLY A 273 -21.01 8.94 -9.38
CA GLY A 273 -21.35 10.13 -10.16
C GLY A 273 -20.20 11.10 -10.32
N VAL A 274 -18.97 10.61 -10.31
CA VAL A 274 -17.75 11.39 -10.56
C VAL A 274 -17.10 10.92 -11.85
N SER A 275 -16.86 11.86 -12.77
CA SER A 275 -16.10 11.64 -13.99
C SER A 275 -14.62 11.95 -13.74
N VAL A 276 -13.76 11.01 -14.09
CA VAL A 276 -12.30 11.16 -14.07
C VAL A 276 -11.83 11.09 -15.51
N GLU A 277 -11.13 12.13 -15.97
CA GLU A 277 -10.50 12.13 -17.29
C GLU A 277 -9.12 11.48 -17.21
N ASN A 278 -8.76 10.71 -18.25
CA ASN A 278 -7.50 9.99 -18.37
C ASN A 278 -6.88 10.29 -19.73
N ASP A 279 -5.71 10.94 -19.75
CA ASP A 279 -4.98 11.25 -20.98
C ASP A 279 -3.75 10.33 -21.23
N GLY A 280 -3.61 9.26 -20.40
CA GLY A 280 -2.52 8.29 -20.50
C GLY A 280 -1.46 8.44 -19.41
N GLU A 281 -1.14 9.65 -18.97
CA GLU A 281 -0.15 9.91 -17.91
C GLU A 281 -0.70 10.78 -16.79
N THR A 282 -1.84 11.43 -17.02
CA THR A 282 -2.51 12.32 -16.06
C THR A 282 -3.94 11.88 -15.84
N LEU A 283 -4.38 11.92 -14.60
CA LEU A 283 -5.78 11.76 -14.23
C LEU A 283 -6.31 13.08 -13.68
N SER A 284 -7.51 13.51 -14.12
CA SER A 284 -8.07 14.79 -13.76
C SER A 284 -9.53 14.70 -13.35
N VAL A 285 -9.92 15.55 -12.41
CA VAL A 285 -11.31 15.82 -12.06
C VAL A 285 -11.59 17.31 -12.19
N PHE A 286 -12.79 17.64 -12.63
CA PHE A 286 -13.23 19.02 -12.87
C PHE A 286 -14.41 19.39 -11.96
N PRO A 287 -14.67 20.69 -11.73
CA PRO A 287 -15.85 21.14 -11.01
C PRO A 287 -17.16 20.71 -11.70
N GLY A 288 -18.28 20.80 -10.99
CA GLY A 288 -19.59 20.47 -11.56
C GLY A 288 -19.92 18.98 -11.61
N GLN A 289 -19.23 18.15 -10.83
CA GLN A 289 -19.54 16.73 -10.70
C GLN A 289 -20.97 16.53 -10.18
N THR A 290 -21.73 15.65 -10.81
CA THR A 290 -23.13 15.37 -10.40
C THR A 290 -23.20 14.74 -9.02
N ARG A 291 -22.24 13.89 -8.70
CA ARG A 291 -22.17 13.12 -7.44
C ARG A 291 -23.50 12.42 -7.12
N VAL A 292 -24.13 11.85 -8.14
CA VAL A 292 -25.34 11.03 -7.98
C VAL A 292 -24.99 9.56 -8.17
N ILE A 293 -25.24 8.78 -7.12
CA ILE A 293 -24.93 7.33 -7.12
C ILE A 293 -25.76 6.64 -8.20
N GLN A 294 -25.08 5.95 -9.09
CA GLN A 294 -25.71 5.27 -10.24
C GLN A 294 -26.42 4.00 -9.78
N LYS A 295 -27.72 3.90 -9.99
CA LYS A 295 -28.49 2.69 -9.73
C LYS A 295 -28.30 1.67 -10.85
N PRO A 296 -28.35 0.35 -10.54
CA PRO A 296 -28.39 -0.69 -11.57
C PRO A 296 -29.58 -0.51 -12.52
N LEU A 297 -29.37 -0.72 -13.81
CA LEU A 297 -30.39 -0.51 -14.85
C LEU A 297 -31.55 -1.51 -14.76
N THR A 298 -31.26 -2.73 -14.29
CA THR A 298 -32.20 -3.87 -14.39
C THR A 298 -32.74 -4.36 -13.05
N SER A 299 -32.38 -3.71 -11.96
CA SER A 299 -32.78 -4.15 -10.61
C SER A 299 -32.86 -2.99 -9.61
N ASN A 300 -33.65 -3.19 -8.54
CA ASN A 300 -33.71 -2.27 -7.40
C ASN A 300 -32.70 -2.61 -6.30
N ILE A 301 -31.64 -3.36 -6.64
CA ILE A 301 -30.58 -3.71 -5.69
C ILE A 301 -29.73 -2.47 -5.42
N LEU A 302 -29.27 -2.32 -4.18
CA LEU A 302 -28.33 -1.26 -3.83
C LEU A 302 -27.06 -1.34 -4.69
N PRO A 303 -26.63 -0.22 -5.29
CA PRO A 303 -25.31 -0.15 -5.91
C PRO A 303 -24.25 -0.56 -4.91
N LYS A 304 -23.21 -1.24 -5.37
CA LYS A 304 -22.16 -1.73 -4.47
C LYS A 304 -20.76 -1.50 -5.03
N ILE A 305 -19.82 -1.27 -4.11
CA ILE A 305 -18.38 -1.34 -4.35
C ILE A 305 -17.85 -2.48 -3.48
N GLU A 306 -17.36 -3.52 -4.14
CA GLU A 306 -16.77 -4.70 -3.48
C GLU A 306 -15.26 -4.63 -3.57
N ALA A 307 -14.58 -4.68 -2.43
CA ALA A 307 -13.15 -4.77 -2.37
C ALA A 307 -12.68 -6.19 -2.02
N ALA A 308 -11.74 -6.67 -2.80
CA ALA A 308 -11.11 -7.97 -2.67
C ALA A 308 -9.67 -7.85 -3.20
N PRO A 309 -8.84 -8.91 -3.11
CA PRO A 309 -7.53 -8.89 -3.76
C PRO A 309 -7.61 -8.55 -5.25
N TRP A 310 -6.60 -7.85 -5.75
CA TRP A 310 -6.50 -7.46 -7.16
C TRP A 310 -6.73 -8.67 -8.11
N PRO A 311 -7.44 -8.53 -9.25
CA PRO A 311 -7.85 -7.28 -9.90
C PRO A 311 -9.26 -6.78 -9.50
N TYR A 312 -9.78 -7.17 -8.35
CA TYR A 312 -10.93 -6.50 -7.77
C TYR A 312 -10.57 -5.08 -7.31
N PHE A 313 -11.59 -4.33 -6.87
CA PHE A 313 -11.35 -3.00 -6.31
C PHE A 313 -10.44 -3.08 -5.08
N PRO A 314 -9.32 -2.30 -5.03
CA PRO A 314 -8.36 -2.39 -3.94
C PRO A 314 -8.97 -2.04 -2.58
N VAL A 315 -8.79 -2.92 -1.60
CA VAL A 315 -9.40 -2.76 -0.28
C VAL A 315 -8.92 -1.51 0.45
N ASP A 316 -7.67 -1.12 0.25
CA ASP A 316 -7.09 0.07 0.87
C ASP A 316 -7.70 1.38 0.33
N LEU A 317 -8.38 1.35 -0.81
CA LEU A 317 -9.10 2.50 -1.36
C LEU A 317 -10.55 2.62 -0.84
N LEU A 318 -11.09 1.58 -0.16
CA LEU A 318 -12.47 1.64 0.35
C LEU A 318 -12.73 2.85 1.25
N PRO A 319 -11.87 3.19 2.23
CA PRO A 319 -12.11 4.35 3.08
C PRO A 319 -12.25 5.66 2.29
N LEU A 320 -11.46 5.83 1.22
CA LEU A 320 -11.50 7.03 0.37
C LEU A 320 -12.82 7.13 -0.41
N MET A 321 -13.28 5.99 -0.96
CA MET A 321 -14.56 5.92 -1.67
C MET A 321 -15.75 6.07 -0.73
N ILE A 322 -15.65 5.59 0.51
CA ILE A 322 -16.67 5.83 1.56
C ILE A 322 -16.75 7.33 1.83
N ALA A 323 -15.62 8.02 2.03
CA ALA A 323 -15.60 9.46 2.22
C ALA A 323 -16.23 10.21 1.03
N LEU A 324 -15.88 9.85 -0.20
CA LEU A 324 -16.48 10.42 -1.41
C LEU A 324 -18.00 10.20 -1.44
N SER A 325 -18.46 8.99 -1.09
CA SER A 325 -19.90 8.64 -1.12
C SER A 325 -20.72 9.42 -0.08
N VAL A 326 -20.13 9.89 1.02
CA VAL A 326 -20.82 10.76 2.00
C VAL A 326 -21.29 12.06 1.35
N ARG A 327 -20.58 12.55 0.32
CA ARG A 327 -20.96 13.75 -0.44
C ARG A 327 -21.76 13.46 -1.71
N ALA A 328 -22.02 12.18 -2.03
CA ALA A 328 -22.78 11.79 -3.20
C ALA A 328 -24.27 11.57 -2.85
N GLN A 329 -25.19 11.96 -3.73
CA GLN A 329 -26.61 11.77 -3.54
C GLN A 329 -27.02 10.31 -3.82
N GLY A 330 -27.66 9.67 -2.85
CA GLY A 330 -28.16 8.29 -2.95
C GLY A 330 -27.56 7.36 -1.91
N GLU A 331 -27.63 6.08 -2.18
CA GLU A 331 -27.23 5.01 -1.25
C GLU A 331 -26.30 4.04 -1.95
N VAL A 332 -25.23 3.60 -1.26
CA VAL A 332 -24.27 2.63 -1.78
C VAL A 332 -23.80 1.70 -0.70
N GLN A 333 -23.70 0.41 -1.01
CA GLN A 333 -23.12 -0.60 -0.15
C GLN A 333 -21.62 -0.74 -0.43
N PHE A 334 -20.82 -0.78 0.64
CA PHE A 334 -19.42 -1.17 0.60
C PHE A 334 -19.25 -2.55 1.23
N TRP A 335 -18.50 -3.41 0.54
CA TRP A 335 -18.19 -4.74 1.01
C TRP A 335 -16.68 -4.95 1.06
N ASN A 336 -16.13 -5.10 2.27
CA ASN A 336 -14.73 -5.42 2.51
C ASN A 336 -14.57 -6.94 2.68
N LYS A 337 -13.95 -7.61 1.71
CA LYS A 337 -13.76 -9.07 1.74
C LYS A 337 -12.36 -9.48 2.26
N VAL A 338 -11.55 -8.53 2.76
CA VAL A 338 -10.15 -8.78 3.12
C VAL A 338 -9.88 -8.59 4.61
N TYR A 339 -10.39 -7.50 5.20
CA TYR A 339 -10.04 -7.13 6.58
C TYR A 339 -11.23 -7.24 7.51
N GLU A 340 -11.06 -7.98 8.62
CA GLU A 340 -12.10 -8.15 9.64
C GLU A 340 -12.48 -6.84 10.33
N ASN A 341 -11.51 -5.97 10.60
CA ASN A 341 -11.73 -4.69 11.29
C ASN A 341 -11.69 -3.47 10.34
N GLY A 342 -11.96 -3.68 9.05
CA GLY A 342 -11.83 -2.62 8.04
C GLY A 342 -12.79 -1.43 8.23
N PHE A 343 -13.87 -1.60 8.98
CA PHE A 343 -14.89 -0.57 9.23
C PHE A 343 -14.95 -0.09 10.69
N SER A 344 -13.99 -0.46 11.53
CA SER A 344 -13.94 -0.03 12.95
C SER A 344 -13.90 1.49 13.16
N TRP A 345 -13.53 2.25 12.14
CA TRP A 345 -13.45 3.71 12.16
C TRP A 345 -14.77 4.45 11.81
N ILE A 346 -15.79 3.74 11.36
CA ILE A 346 -17.08 4.34 10.97
C ILE A 346 -17.73 5.17 12.08
N PRO A 347 -17.65 4.81 13.38
CA PRO A 347 -18.15 5.68 14.45
C PRO A 347 -17.55 7.09 14.44
N GLU A 348 -16.29 7.24 14.07
CA GLU A 348 -15.64 8.56 13.95
C GLU A 348 -16.22 9.36 12.78
N LEU A 349 -16.53 8.71 11.66
CA LEU A 349 -17.16 9.32 10.50
C LEU A 349 -18.55 9.86 10.84
N THR A 350 -19.32 9.16 11.69
CA THR A 350 -20.66 9.59 12.08
C THR A 350 -20.68 10.84 12.96
N LYS A 351 -19.57 11.20 13.61
CA LYS A 351 -19.47 12.46 14.38
C LYS A 351 -19.63 13.70 13.49
N PHE A 352 -19.24 13.63 12.21
CA PHE A 352 -19.48 14.67 11.22
C PHE A 352 -20.96 14.78 10.80
N GLY A 353 -21.82 13.84 11.21
CA GLY A 353 -23.20 13.73 10.75
C GLY A 353 -23.41 12.80 9.54
N ALA A 354 -22.37 12.09 9.12
CA ALA A 354 -22.51 11.10 8.06
C ALA A 354 -23.46 9.97 8.50
N HIS A 355 -24.36 9.57 7.60
CA HIS A 355 -25.32 8.50 7.88
C HIS A 355 -24.82 7.19 7.27
N VAL A 356 -24.31 6.31 8.13
CA VAL A 356 -23.77 5.02 7.76
C VAL A 356 -24.41 3.93 8.62
N VAL A 357 -24.90 2.87 7.98
CA VAL A 357 -25.42 1.68 8.66
C VAL A 357 -24.43 0.53 8.47
N THR A 358 -23.95 -0.02 9.57
CA THR A 358 -23.12 -1.23 9.58
C THR A 358 -24.03 -2.45 9.60
N SER A 359 -24.01 -3.24 8.53
CA SER A 359 -24.78 -4.48 8.42
C SER A 359 -24.11 -5.63 9.15
N ASP A 360 -22.80 -5.72 9.01
CA ASP A 360 -21.91 -6.69 9.69
C ASP A 360 -20.46 -6.17 9.65
N PRO A 361 -19.45 -6.88 10.19
CA PRO A 361 -18.06 -6.44 10.17
C PRO A 361 -17.49 -6.15 8.77
N HIS A 362 -18.08 -6.72 7.73
CA HIS A 362 -17.61 -6.65 6.35
C HIS A 362 -18.46 -5.77 5.43
N ARG A 363 -19.67 -5.35 5.87
CA ARG A 363 -20.59 -4.60 5.01
C ARG A 363 -21.20 -3.40 5.72
N ILE A 364 -21.16 -2.27 5.00
CA ILE A 364 -21.81 -1.02 5.42
C ILE A 364 -22.64 -0.46 4.27
N VAL A 365 -23.65 0.33 4.60
CA VAL A 365 -24.42 1.14 3.64
C VAL A 365 -24.26 2.60 4.01
N VAL A 366 -23.80 3.41 3.05
CA VAL A 366 -23.71 4.87 3.19
C VAL A 366 -24.93 5.51 2.55
N PHE A 367 -25.59 6.38 3.30
CA PHE A 367 -26.68 7.25 2.85
C PHE A 367 -26.11 8.66 2.67
N GLY A 368 -25.69 8.96 1.44
CA GLY A 368 -24.95 10.18 1.16
C GLY A 368 -25.79 11.45 1.07
N ASN A 369 -25.11 12.58 0.89
CA ASN A 369 -25.70 13.92 0.80
C ASN A 369 -26.58 14.31 2.01
N ARG A 370 -26.15 13.97 3.21
CA ARG A 370 -26.77 14.42 4.47
C ARG A 370 -26.08 15.66 4.98
N PRO A 371 -26.77 16.52 5.76
CA PRO A 371 -26.14 17.67 6.40
C PRO A 371 -24.95 17.24 7.27
N LEU A 372 -23.78 17.81 7.01
CA LEU A 372 -22.57 17.56 7.78
C LEU A 372 -22.26 18.77 8.66
N ARG A 373 -21.49 18.56 9.73
CA ARG A 373 -21.04 19.58 10.67
C ARG A 373 -19.56 19.37 11.03
N PRO A 374 -18.82 20.44 11.36
CA PRO A 374 -17.48 20.31 11.90
C PRO A 374 -17.45 19.45 13.15
N ALA A 375 -16.38 18.68 13.34
CA ALA A 375 -16.22 17.81 14.48
C ALA A 375 -14.76 17.57 14.85
N THR A 376 -14.53 17.16 16.10
CA THR A 376 -13.27 16.55 16.52
C THR A 376 -13.43 15.03 16.46
N VAL A 377 -12.56 14.39 15.68
CA VAL A 377 -12.56 12.94 15.47
C VAL A 377 -11.19 12.36 15.77
N GLU A 378 -11.16 11.09 16.13
CA GLU A 378 -9.90 10.38 16.43
C GLU A 378 -9.48 9.54 15.22
N ALA A 379 -8.25 9.74 14.76
CA ALA A 379 -7.70 8.91 13.69
C ALA A 379 -7.44 7.49 14.20
N PRO A 380 -8.02 6.48 13.55
CA PRO A 380 -7.66 5.10 13.85
C PRO A 380 -6.21 4.84 13.40
N TYR A 381 -5.57 3.82 13.95
CA TYR A 381 -4.24 3.40 13.50
C TYR A 381 -4.30 2.67 12.12
N ILE A 382 -5.12 3.23 11.22
CA ILE A 382 -5.39 2.79 9.84
C ILE A 382 -5.19 4.00 8.93
N ILE A 383 -4.12 4.03 8.17
CA ILE A 383 -3.69 5.21 7.38
C ILE A 383 -4.83 5.76 6.51
N ARG A 384 -5.49 4.89 5.72
CA ARG A 384 -6.51 5.32 4.74
C ARG A 384 -7.79 5.80 5.41
N ALA A 385 -8.14 5.26 6.57
CA ALA A 385 -9.27 5.74 7.35
C ALA A 385 -8.99 7.14 7.96
N ALA A 386 -7.78 7.37 8.45
CA ALA A 386 -7.37 8.71 8.91
C ALA A 386 -7.43 9.75 7.77
N VAL A 387 -6.97 9.38 6.56
CA VAL A 387 -7.11 10.22 5.36
C VAL A 387 -8.57 10.45 5.01
N ALA A 388 -9.43 9.43 5.07
CA ALA A 388 -10.86 9.54 4.78
C ALA A 388 -11.58 10.51 5.74
N LEU A 389 -11.23 10.50 7.03
CA LEU A 389 -11.75 11.48 8.01
C LEU A 389 -11.32 12.91 7.65
N TYR A 390 -10.06 13.11 7.24
CA TYR A 390 -9.61 14.39 6.72
C TYR A 390 -10.42 14.83 5.49
N MET A 391 -10.64 13.92 4.52
CA MET A 391 -11.37 14.22 3.29
C MET A 391 -12.77 14.73 3.57
N VAL A 392 -13.49 14.12 4.51
CA VAL A 392 -14.83 14.57 4.91
C VAL A 392 -14.73 15.94 5.61
N ALA A 393 -13.81 16.11 6.55
CA ALA A 393 -13.59 17.40 7.23
C ALA A 393 -13.30 18.55 6.25
N ALA A 394 -12.48 18.30 5.21
CA ALA A 394 -12.13 19.29 4.20
C ALA A 394 -13.34 19.83 3.41
N THR A 395 -14.44 19.07 3.34
CA THR A 395 -15.67 19.48 2.64
C THR A 395 -16.67 20.27 3.49
N ILE A 396 -16.40 20.43 4.79
CA ILE A 396 -17.35 21.02 5.75
C ILE A 396 -16.87 22.44 6.10
N GLU A 397 -17.73 23.42 5.88
CA GLU A 397 -17.42 24.80 6.28
C GLU A 397 -17.22 24.89 7.81
N GLY A 398 -16.13 25.52 8.23
CA GLY A 398 -15.73 25.67 9.63
C GLY A 398 -14.54 24.80 10.03
N GLU A 399 -14.20 24.85 11.32
CA GLU A 399 -13.02 24.18 11.86
C GLU A 399 -13.35 22.76 12.33
N SER A 400 -12.58 21.79 11.83
CA SER A 400 -12.59 20.41 12.29
C SER A 400 -11.20 19.98 12.76
N ARG A 401 -11.13 18.96 13.60
CA ARG A 401 -9.87 18.42 14.12
C ARG A 401 -9.82 16.89 13.98
N VAL A 402 -8.73 16.39 13.43
CA VAL A 402 -8.41 14.96 13.44
C VAL A 402 -7.27 14.75 14.42
N ILE A 403 -7.57 14.19 15.58
CA ILE A 403 -6.56 13.91 16.62
C ILE A 403 -5.83 12.61 16.35
N HIS A 404 -4.58 12.49 16.82
CA HIS A 404 -3.71 11.33 16.61
C HIS A 404 -3.47 10.99 15.13
N ALA A 405 -3.31 12.01 14.29
CA ALA A 405 -3.23 11.88 12.83
C ALA A 405 -1.84 11.45 12.29
N ASP A 406 -0.88 11.10 13.16
CA ASP A 406 0.46 10.64 12.76
C ASP A 406 0.49 9.42 11.83
N PRO A 407 -0.49 8.47 11.80
CA PRO A 407 -0.49 7.40 10.81
C PRO A 407 -0.42 7.88 9.36
N ILE A 408 -0.94 9.08 9.04
CA ILE A 408 -0.90 9.67 7.69
C ILE A 408 0.56 9.85 7.24
N ARG A 409 1.46 10.33 8.11
CA ARG A 409 2.88 10.56 7.78
C ARG A 409 3.63 9.28 7.41
N ARG A 410 3.14 8.11 7.82
CA ARG A 410 3.78 6.81 7.53
C ARG A 410 3.75 6.43 6.05
N ALA A 411 2.80 6.92 5.28
CA ALA A 411 2.65 6.56 3.88
C ALA A 411 2.61 7.77 2.94
N HIS A 412 2.28 8.95 3.46
CA HIS A 412 2.11 10.17 2.69
C HIS A 412 3.05 11.27 3.21
N PRO A 413 4.35 11.21 2.85
CA PRO A 413 5.26 12.31 3.14
C PRO A 413 4.79 13.56 2.38
N GLY A 414 4.78 14.71 3.03
CA GLY A 414 4.33 15.96 2.39
C GLY A 414 2.81 16.04 2.17
N PHE A 415 1.99 15.26 2.90
CA PHE A 415 0.54 15.27 2.75
C PHE A 415 -0.07 16.66 2.96
N VAL A 416 0.29 17.34 4.05
CA VAL A 416 -0.22 18.67 4.37
C VAL A 416 0.29 19.69 3.36
N GLU A 417 1.55 19.62 2.97
CA GLU A 417 2.16 20.51 1.98
C GLU A 417 1.49 20.38 0.61
N ASN A 418 1.16 19.18 0.19
CA ASN A 418 0.43 18.93 -1.07
C ASN A 418 -0.99 19.50 -1.00
N LEU A 419 -1.68 19.33 0.12
CA LEU A 419 -3.01 19.89 0.32
C LEU A 419 -3.00 21.43 0.32
N GLN A 420 -2.02 22.05 0.98
CA GLN A 420 -1.84 23.50 1.00
C GLN A 420 -1.56 24.05 -0.42
N ARG A 421 -0.80 23.33 -1.25
CA ARG A 421 -0.59 23.70 -2.67
C ARG A 421 -1.88 23.68 -3.47
N LEU A 422 -2.83 22.81 -3.12
CA LEU A 422 -4.16 22.76 -3.73
C LEU A 422 -5.13 23.82 -3.14
N GLY A 423 -4.70 24.63 -2.17
CA GLY A 423 -5.49 25.67 -1.54
C GLY A 423 -6.20 25.25 -0.25
N ALA A 424 -5.90 24.07 0.31
CA ALA A 424 -6.45 23.68 1.61
C ALA A 424 -5.87 24.51 2.74
N VAL A 425 -6.71 24.86 3.71
CA VAL A 425 -6.29 25.48 4.97
C VAL A 425 -6.19 24.37 6.03
N VAL A 426 -5.02 23.79 6.16
CA VAL A 426 -4.74 22.66 7.05
C VAL A 426 -3.32 22.77 7.60
N HIS A 427 -3.14 22.41 8.86
CA HIS A 427 -1.81 22.35 9.50
C HIS A 427 -1.75 21.32 10.62
N TRP A 428 -0.53 20.92 10.94
CA TRP A 428 -0.26 20.07 12.11
C TRP A 428 -0.30 20.91 13.38
N ASP A 429 -1.01 20.41 14.42
CA ASP A 429 -1.14 20.99 15.76
C ASP A 429 -0.52 20.04 16.81
#